data_d07ea0dd661b5fad975a714f6b4e3b56
#
_entry.id   d07ea0dd661b5fad975a714f6b4e3b56
#
_cell.length_a   1.000
_cell.length_b   1.000
_cell.length_c   1.000
_cell.angle_alpha   90.00
_cell.angle_beta   90.00
_cell.angle_gamma   90.00
#
_symmetry.space_group_name_H-M   'P 1'
#
loop_
_entity.id
_entity.type
_entity.pdbx_description
1 polymer ?
#
loop_
_entity_poly.entity_id
_entity_poly.type
_entity_poly.pdbx_seq_one_letter_code
_entity_poly.pdbx_strand_id
1 'polypeptide(L)'
;MHDGDYPVAGSTGTIGFHDQYTASAPVIVMGRSGNIGNPRLYLCSCWAHNTTLYVKQIFNADPMWVYFMLKNLNYDSFVGGSAVPTLNRNDVHAYGITIPPIHLQKIFGEKVMKLIRLREENISEVSQLEELQSTVLATISSR
;
A
#
# COMPACT_ATOMS: atom_id res chain seq x y z
N MET A 1 13.45 4.97 15.01
CA MET A 1 12.22 5.57 14.46
C MET A 1 11.98 6.83 15.25
N HIS A 2 11.63 7.92 14.61
CA HIS A 2 11.23 9.16 15.26
C HIS A 2 9.72 9.13 15.44
N ASP A 3 9.21 9.72 16.53
CA ASP A 3 7.78 9.92 16.70
C ASP A 3 7.28 10.91 15.64
N GLY A 4 6.25 10.56 14.91
CA GLY A 4 5.72 11.39 13.83
C GLY A 4 4.43 10.82 13.24
N ASP A 5 3.86 11.56 12.26
CA ASP A 5 2.54 11.26 11.67
C ASP A 5 2.62 10.46 10.36
N TYR A 6 3.83 10.32 9.78
CA TYR A 6 3.98 9.64 8.50
C TYR A 6 4.25 8.15 8.70
N PRO A 7 3.42 7.25 8.16
CA PRO A 7 3.65 5.82 8.28
C PRO A 7 4.97 5.42 7.61
N VAL A 8 5.72 4.55 8.26
CA VAL A 8 6.91 3.91 7.70
C VAL A 8 6.46 2.65 6.98
N ALA A 9 6.54 2.69 5.64
CA ALA A 9 6.14 1.59 4.78
C ALA A 9 7.27 0.55 4.67
N GLY A 10 7.11 -0.60 5.34
CA GLY A 10 7.97 -1.77 5.23
C GLY A 10 7.43 -2.81 4.25
N SER A 11 8.20 -3.88 4.00
CA SER A 11 7.82 -4.97 3.08
C SER A 11 6.57 -5.74 3.54
N THR A 12 6.27 -5.74 4.82
CA THR A 12 5.10 -6.43 5.40
C THR A 12 3.93 -5.48 5.70
N GLY A 13 4.10 -4.17 5.55
CA GLY A 13 3.09 -3.15 5.86
C GLY A 13 3.69 -1.97 6.61
N THR A 14 2.86 -1.23 7.34
CA THR A 14 3.32 -0.15 8.21
C THR A 14 4.06 -0.74 9.42
N ILE A 15 5.32 -0.33 9.60
CA ILE A 15 6.21 -0.85 10.64
C ILE A 15 6.51 0.19 11.74
N GLY A 16 5.92 1.36 11.67
CA GLY A 16 6.05 2.47 12.61
C GLY A 16 5.69 3.79 11.98
N PHE A 17 6.09 4.88 12.65
CA PHE A 17 5.83 6.24 12.17
C PHE A 17 7.13 7.06 12.17
N HIS A 18 7.16 8.13 11.39
CA HIS A 18 8.30 9.03 11.22
C HIS A 18 7.83 10.48 11.14
N ASP A 19 8.67 11.42 11.53
CA ASP A 19 8.42 12.87 11.46
C ASP A 19 8.58 13.46 10.05
N GLN A 20 9.13 12.67 9.11
CA GLN A 20 9.33 13.05 7.70
C GLN A 20 8.78 11.99 6.77
N TYR A 21 8.61 12.34 5.49
CA TYR A 21 8.22 11.40 4.43
C TYR A 21 9.23 11.44 3.27
N THR A 22 9.35 10.32 2.56
CA THR A 22 10.17 10.19 1.34
C THR A 22 9.34 10.15 0.07
N ALA A 23 8.04 9.88 0.20
CA ALA A 23 7.12 9.78 -0.93
C ALA A 23 5.79 10.49 -0.62
N SER A 24 5.33 11.33 -1.56
CA SER A 24 4.07 12.10 -1.46
C SER A 24 2.87 11.27 -1.94
N ALA A 25 1.74 11.43 -1.25
CA ALA A 25 0.49 10.73 -1.56
C ALA A 25 -0.05 11.01 -2.99
N PRO A 26 -0.73 10.04 -3.62
CA PRO A 26 -0.85 8.63 -3.22
C PRO A 26 0.44 7.86 -3.50
N VAL A 27 0.85 6.97 -2.58
CA VAL A 27 2.10 6.21 -2.70
C VAL A 27 1.81 4.73 -2.91
N ILE A 28 2.42 4.14 -3.93
CA ILE A 28 2.40 2.70 -4.15
C ILE A 28 3.77 2.16 -3.73
N VAL A 29 3.77 1.30 -2.71
CA VAL A 29 4.97 0.69 -2.14
C VAL A 29 4.88 -0.82 -2.28
N MET A 30 5.98 -1.49 -2.60
CA MET A 30 6.08 -2.94 -2.69
C MET A 30 7.32 -3.47 -1.98
N GLY A 31 7.27 -4.69 -1.50
CA GLY A 31 8.41 -5.33 -0.87
C GLY A 31 9.56 -5.56 -1.86
N ARG A 32 10.76 -5.12 -1.48
CA ARG A 32 12.01 -5.36 -2.22
C ARG A 32 12.72 -6.61 -1.72
N SER A 33 12.72 -6.83 -0.42
CA SER A 33 13.40 -7.97 0.22
C SER A 33 12.53 -8.57 1.33
N GLY A 34 12.63 -9.88 1.52
CA GLY A 34 11.80 -10.64 2.44
C GLY A 34 10.42 -10.92 1.82
N ASN A 35 9.43 -10.07 2.05
CA ASN A 35 8.11 -10.18 1.42
C ASN A 35 8.10 -9.41 0.09
N ILE A 36 8.48 -10.08 -0.99
CA ILE A 36 8.64 -9.48 -2.32
C ILE A 36 7.30 -9.18 -2.97
N GLY A 37 7.27 -8.06 -3.73
CA GLY A 37 6.06 -7.62 -4.41
C GLY A 37 5.02 -7.15 -3.41
N ASN A 38 3.81 -7.70 -3.49
CA ASN A 38 2.68 -7.39 -2.63
C ASN A 38 2.43 -5.88 -2.49
N PRO A 39 2.10 -5.18 -3.59
CA PRO A 39 1.92 -3.74 -3.59
C PRO A 39 0.88 -3.28 -2.57
N ARG A 40 1.19 -2.20 -1.88
CA ARG A 40 0.31 -1.50 -0.94
C ARG A 40 0.12 -0.07 -1.38
N LEU A 41 -1.09 0.43 -1.21
CA LEU A 41 -1.46 1.81 -1.49
C LEU A 41 -1.55 2.59 -0.19
N TYR A 42 -0.81 3.69 -0.09
CA TYR A 42 -0.94 4.68 0.97
C TYR A 42 -1.62 5.92 0.40
N LEU A 43 -2.74 6.32 0.97
CA LEU A 43 -3.46 7.55 0.60
C LEU A 43 -2.89 8.80 1.29
N CYS A 44 -1.94 8.61 2.20
CA CYS A 44 -1.14 9.66 2.83
C CYS A 44 0.33 9.55 2.40
N SER A 45 1.09 10.62 2.56
CA SER A 45 2.54 10.60 2.39
C SER A 45 3.18 9.64 3.38
N CYS A 46 4.24 8.95 2.99
CA CYS A 46 4.86 7.94 3.84
C CYS A 46 6.40 7.95 3.72
N TRP A 47 7.05 7.36 4.71
CA TRP A 47 8.47 7.03 4.65
C TRP A 47 8.65 5.63 4.06
N ALA A 48 9.19 5.53 2.85
CA ALA A 48 9.50 4.24 2.24
C ALA A 48 10.80 3.67 2.85
N HIS A 49 10.64 2.54 3.57
CA HIS A 49 11.78 1.87 4.21
C HIS A 49 12.72 1.23 3.16
N ASN A 50 13.98 1.01 3.51
CA ASN A 50 15.00 0.44 2.63
C ASN A 50 14.71 -1.00 2.16
N THR A 51 13.79 -1.70 2.81
CA THR A 51 13.29 -3.03 2.40
C THR A 51 12.20 -2.96 1.34
N THR A 52 11.86 -1.77 0.84
CA THR A 52 10.80 -1.54 -0.13
C THR A 52 11.29 -0.84 -1.39
N LEU A 53 10.50 -0.98 -2.45
CA LEU A 53 10.49 -0.10 -3.62
C LEU A 53 9.18 0.71 -3.60
N TYR A 54 9.22 1.93 -4.11
CA TYR A 54 8.00 2.73 -4.29
C TYR A 54 7.96 3.35 -5.68
N VAL A 55 6.76 3.62 -6.16
CA VAL A 55 6.54 4.29 -7.44
C VAL A 55 6.83 5.78 -7.23
N LYS A 56 7.99 6.22 -7.74
CA LYS A 56 8.44 7.61 -7.57
C LYS A 56 7.62 8.59 -8.40
N GLN A 57 7.24 8.18 -9.61
CA GLN A 57 6.52 9.03 -10.55
C GLN A 57 5.69 8.18 -11.50
N ILE A 58 4.49 8.67 -11.82
CA ILE A 58 3.59 8.05 -12.78
C ILE A 58 3.43 9.02 -13.97
N PHE A 59 3.70 8.52 -15.17
CA PHE A 59 3.56 9.28 -16.41
C PHE A 59 2.37 8.76 -17.20
N ASN A 60 1.45 9.65 -17.56
CA ASN A 60 0.32 9.36 -18.45
C ASN A 60 -0.51 8.12 -18.07
N ALA A 61 -0.63 7.83 -16.77
CA ALA A 61 -1.43 6.73 -16.26
C ALA A 61 -2.19 7.15 -14.99
N ASP A 62 -3.27 6.45 -14.69
CA ASP A 62 -4.03 6.63 -13.46
C ASP A 62 -3.35 5.88 -12.30
N PRO A 63 -3.14 6.49 -11.12
CA PRO A 63 -2.46 5.85 -9.99
C PRO A 63 -3.15 4.57 -9.49
N MET A 64 -4.50 4.52 -9.49
CA MET A 64 -5.24 3.34 -9.05
C MET A 64 -5.08 2.20 -10.05
N TRP A 65 -5.10 2.53 -11.35
CA TRP A 65 -4.82 1.53 -12.37
C TRP A 65 -3.40 0.98 -12.22
N VAL A 66 -2.39 1.83 -12.01
CA VAL A 66 -0.99 1.41 -11.79
C VAL A 66 -0.89 0.51 -10.56
N TYR A 67 -1.54 0.86 -9.46
CA TYR A 67 -1.57 0.03 -8.25
C TYR A 67 -2.11 -1.37 -8.51
N PHE A 68 -3.27 -1.48 -9.17
CA PHE A 68 -3.88 -2.78 -9.47
C PHE A 68 -3.13 -3.55 -10.54
N MET A 69 -2.54 -2.89 -11.51
CA MET A 69 -1.65 -3.50 -12.48
C MET A 69 -0.46 -4.16 -11.77
N LEU A 70 0.23 -3.42 -10.90
CA LEU A 70 1.33 -3.96 -10.11
C LEU A 70 0.87 -5.09 -9.19
N LYS A 71 -0.31 -4.99 -8.58
CA LYS A 71 -0.86 -6.03 -7.70
C LYS A 71 -1.14 -7.36 -8.41
N ASN A 72 -1.41 -7.32 -9.71
CA ASN A 72 -1.69 -8.50 -10.52
C ASN A 72 -0.43 -9.08 -11.22
N LEU A 73 0.76 -8.51 -11.01
CA LEU A 73 1.98 -9.11 -11.53
C LEU A 73 2.33 -10.40 -10.78
N ASN A 74 2.86 -11.37 -11.53
CA ASN A 74 3.45 -12.57 -10.93
C ASN A 74 4.89 -12.27 -10.50
N TYR A 75 5.08 -12.01 -9.21
CA TYR A 75 6.39 -11.68 -8.64
C TYR A 75 7.33 -12.87 -8.53
N ASP A 76 6.83 -14.10 -8.56
CA ASP A 76 7.67 -15.31 -8.50
C ASP A 76 8.63 -15.39 -9.68
N SER A 77 8.24 -14.84 -10.83
CA SER A 77 9.09 -14.77 -12.03
C SER A 77 10.28 -13.83 -11.89
N PHE A 78 10.29 -12.93 -10.90
CA PHE A 78 11.36 -11.96 -10.66
C PHE A 78 12.33 -12.39 -9.56
N VAL A 79 12.04 -13.51 -8.90
CA VAL A 79 12.87 -14.03 -7.80
C VAL A 79 13.97 -14.90 -8.39
N GLY A 80 15.20 -14.38 -8.46
CA GLY A 80 16.39 -15.20 -8.74
C GLY A 80 16.70 -16.14 -7.58
N GLY A 81 17.33 -17.29 -7.85
CA GLY A 81 17.64 -18.37 -6.91
C GLY A 81 18.60 -18.02 -5.75
N SER A 82 18.47 -16.86 -5.17
CA SER A 82 19.22 -16.40 -3.99
C SER A 82 18.56 -16.87 -2.69
N ALA A 83 19.36 -17.15 -1.67
CA ALA A 83 18.90 -17.53 -0.33
C ALA A 83 17.98 -16.48 0.32
N VAL A 84 18.15 -15.19 -0.03
CA VAL A 84 17.24 -14.10 0.34
C VAL A 84 16.64 -13.53 -0.95
N PRO A 85 15.36 -13.79 -1.22
CA PRO A 85 14.68 -13.25 -2.38
C PRO A 85 14.76 -11.71 -2.39
N THR A 86 15.18 -11.14 -3.51
CA THR A 86 15.25 -9.67 -3.67
C THR A 86 14.67 -9.29 -5.02
N LEU A 87 13.71 -8.36 -5.00
CA LEU A 87 13.09 -7.80 -6.20
C LEU A 87 14.02 -6.75 -6.82
N ASN A 88 14.45 -7.00 -8.05
CA ASN A 88 15.19 -6.01 -8.81
C ASN A 88 14.19 -5.09 -9.56
N ARG A 89 14.29 -3.80 -9.33
CA ARG A 89 13.45 -2.81 -10.01
C ARG A 89 13.52 -2.88 -11.53
N ASN A 90 14.69 -3.26 -12.08
CA ASN A 90 14.88 -3.32 -13.52
C ASN A 90 14.05 -4.45 -14.15
N ASP A 91 13.85 -5.55 -13.44
CA ASP A 91 13.05 -6.68 -13.92
C ASP A 91 11.56 -6.26 -13.97
N VAL A 92 11.08 -5.50 -12.96
CA VAL A 92 9.73 -4.93 -12.96
C VAL A 92 9.55 -3.94 -14.12
N HIS A 93 10.56 -3.09 -14.38
CA HIS A 93 10.50 -2.13 -15.50
C HIS A 93 10.55 -2.80 -16.88
N ALA A 94 11.20 -3.95 -16.99
CA ALA A 94 11.29 -4.70 -18.24
C ALA A 94 10.05 -5.55 -18.53
N TYR A 95 9.13 -5.68 -17.57
CA TYR A 95 7.94 -6.51 -17.73
C TYR A 95 6.96 -5.89 -18.72
N GLY A 96 6.63 -6.64 -19.77
CA GLY A 96 5.69 -6.20 -20.81
C GLY A 96 4.26 -6.22 -20.31
N ILE A 97 3.56 -5.09 -20.45
CA ILE A 97 2.15 -4.94 -20.08
C ILE A 97 1.32 -4.36 -21.21
N THR A 98 0.04 -4.68 -21.23
CA THR A 98 -0.93 -3.99 -22.09
C THR A 98 -1.49 -2.80 -21.32
N ILE A 99 -1.34 -1.60 -21.89
CA ILE A 99 -1.81 -0.35 -21.28
C ILE A 99 -3.15 0.04 -21.91
N PRO A 100 -4.27 0.04 -21.16
CA PRO A 100 -5.55 0.51 -21.68
C PRO A 100 -5.55 2.02 -21.89
N PRO A 101 -6.43 2.55 -22.75
CA PRO A 101 -6.58 3.98 -22.95
C PRO A 101 -6.81 4.72 -21.63
N ILE A 102 -6.25 5.92 -21.49
CA ILE A 102 -6.26 6.70 -20.24
C ILE A 102 -7.67 6.96 -19.69
N HIS A 103 -8.66 7.13 -20.57
CA HIS A 103 -10.05 7.34 -20.13
C HIS A 103 -10.61 6.12 -19.39
N LEU A 104 -10.28 4.90 -19.83
CA LEU A 104 -10.69 3.67 -19.12
C LEU A 104 -9.98 3.52 -17.79
N GLN A 105 -8.69 3.88 -17.72
CA GLN A 105 -7.95 3.89 -16.47
C GLN A 105 -8.57 4.83 -15.44
N LYS A 106 -8.97 6.05 -15.86
CA LYS A 106 -9.62 7.04 -14.99
C LYS A 106 -10.98 6.54 -14.48
N ILE A 107 -11.84 6.00 -15.37
CA ILE A 107 -13.13 5.42 -14.97
C ILE A 107 -12.93 4.30 -13.94
N PHE A 108 -11.94 3.44 -14.16
CA PHE A 108 -11.56 2.39 -13.23
C PHE A 108 -11.10 2.97 -11.89
N GLY A 109 -10.17 3.93 -11.93
CA GLY A 109 -9.61 4.58 -10.74
C GLY A 109 -10.66 5.26 -9.87
N GLU A 110 -11.60 5.98 -10.47
CA GLU A 110 -12.72 6.60 -9.75
C GLU A 110 -13.62 5.58 -9.03
N LYS A 111 -13.95 4.48 -9.70
CA LYS A 111 -14.75 3.40 -9.10
C LYS A 111 -14.02 2.74 -7.94
N VAL A 112 -12.76 2.41 -8.15
CA VAL A 112 -11.91 1.76 -7.13
C VAL A 112 -11.71 2.68 -5.93
N MET A 113 -11.44 3.97 -6.15
CA MET A 113 -11.25 4.92 -5.06
C MET A 113 -12.50 5.04 -4.18
N LYS A 114 -13.71 5.01 -4.76
CA LYS A 114 -14.96 4.97 -3.99
C LYS A 114 -15.04 3.73 -3.09
N LEU A 115 -14.67 2.56 -3.63
CA LEU A 115 -14.68 1.31 -2.87
C LEU A 115 -13.62 1.30 -1.74
N ILE A 116 -12.44 1.85 -2.00
CA ILE A 116 -11.38 1.98 -0.99
C ILE A 116 -11.85 2.87 0.15
N ARG A 117 -12.43 4.04 -0.14
CA ARG A 117 -12.96 4.95 0.88
C ARG A 117 -14.06 4.30 1.72
N LEU A 118 -15.03 3.67 1.07
CA LEU A 118 -16.10 2.95 1.77
C LEU A 118 -15.54 1.86 2.69
N ARG A 119 -14.51 1.13 2.23
CA ARG A 119 -13.85 0.14 3.06
C ARG A 119 -13.17 0.76 4.29
N GLU A 120 -12.49 1.89 4.13
CA GLU A 120 -11.82 2.59 5.23
C GLU A 120 -12.84 3.13 6.25
N GLU A 121 -13.95 3.68 5.77
CA GLU A 121 -15.07 4.14 6.61
C GLU A 121 -15.64 2.97 7.43
N ASN A 122 -15.91 1.83 6.78
CA ASN A 122 -16.41 0.63 7.47
C ASN A 122 -15.40 0.08 8.51
N ILE A 123 -14.11 0.08 8.21
CA ILE A 123 -13.07 -0.35 9.18
C ILE A 123 -13.05 0.59 10.40
N SER A 124 -13.16 1.89 10.18
CA SER A 124 -13.22 2.89 11.27
C SER A 124 -14.46 2.68 12.13
N GLU A 125 -15.62 2.46 11.50
CA GLU A 125 -16.88 2.21 12.22
C GLU A 125 -16.83 0.94 13.06
N VAL A 126 -16.29 -0.15 12.51
CA VAL A 126 -16.08 -1.42 13.25
C VAL A 126 -15.20 -1.19 14.47
N SER A 127 -14.09 -0.47 14.32
CA SER A 127 -13.17 -0.17 15.43
C SER A 127 -13.87 0.63 16.54
N GLN A 128 -14.70 1.62 16.20
CA GLN A 128 -15.47 2.40 17.16
C GLN A 128 -16.52 1.56 17.90
N LEU A 129 -17.18 0.64 17.18
CA LEU A 129 -18.16 -0.28 17.79
C LEU A 129 -17.49 -1.27 18.76
N GLU A 130 -16.29 -1.77 18.43
CA GLU A 130 -15.51 -2.65 19.31
C GLU A 130 -15.07 -1.92 20.60
N GLU A 131 -14.64 -0.65 20.47
CA GLU A 131 -14.28 0.19 21.61
C GLU A 131 -15.51 0.45 22.52
N LEU A 132 -16.67 0.78 21.92
CA LEU A 132 -17.92 0.97 22.65
C LEU A 132 -18.35 -0.32 23.40
N GLN A 133 -18.29 -1.45 22.70
CA GLN A 133 -18.59 -2.76 23.30
C GLN A 133 -17.69 -3.03 24.51
N SER A 134 -16.40 -2.80 24.39
CA SER A 134 -15.43 -3.00 25.47
C SER A 134 -15.75 -2.11 26.68
N THR A 135 -16.12 -0.86 26.43
CA THR A 135 -16.49 0.11 27.46
C THR A 135 -17.77 -0.32 28.20
N VAL A 136 -18.78 -0.76 27.47
CA VAL A 136 -20.05 -1.24 28.06
C VAL A 136 -19.81 -2.50 28.93
N LEU A 137 -19.03 -3.46 28.43
CA LEU A 137 -18.70 -4.67 29.17
C LEU A 137 -17.93 -4.36 30.47
N ALA A 138 -16.95 -3.45 30.42
CA ALA A 138 -16.22 -3.01 31.59
C ALA A 138 -17.12 -2.36 32.63
N THR A 139 -18.08 -1.54 32.21
CA THR A 139 -19.06 -0.88 33.09
C THR A 139 -20.01 -1.87 33.77
N ILE A 140 -20.43 -2.92 33.06
CA ILE A 140 -21.31 -3.95 33.62
C ILE A 140 -20.54 -4.85 34.61
N SER A 141 -19.28 -5.19 34.31
CA SER A 141 -18.45 -6.06 35.13
C SER A 141 -17.93 -5.41 36.43
N SER A 142 -18.01 -4.08 36.53
CA SER A 142 -17.59 -3.30 37.70
C SER A 142 -18.70 -3.09 38.74
N ARG A 143 -19.87 -3.64 38.50
CA ARG A 143 -21.01 -3.66 39.46
C ARG A 143 -21.15 -5.03 40.11
#